data_c7eefaca954311d8acc990539002f5e9
#
_entry.id   c7eefaca954311d8acc990539002f5e9
#
_cell.length_a   1.000
_cell.length_b   1.000
_cell.length_c   1.000
_cell.angle_alpha   90.00
_cell.angle_beta   90.00
_cell.angle_gamma   90.00
#
_symmetry.space_group_name_H-M   'P 1'
#
loop_
_entity.id
_entity.type
_entity.pdbx_description
1 polymer ?
#
loop_
_entity_poly.entity_id
_entity_poly.type
_entity_poly.pdbx_seq_one_letter_code
_entity_poly.pdbx_strand_id
1 'polypeptide(L)'
;MDLILAFGTKMAPNDCHKLVNANFSVVSARHEYARYSRQLILPEIGTEGQSALQNSSVSVVGCGATGSTALNLLARAGVGELTVIDRDFVELTNLQRQVLFDEGDLDLPKALVASEKMRRANSDIVVHDIIKDLNLNNAEDILGHADVIVDGTDNMETRFLVNDVCTKHEIPWVYCGAVGTHGMVMPIIPRTTPCLRCFIPNIPPQGVLQTCDLAGVLNTIPTIVASIATTEAIRILLGKQATDAKLIIYDVWEQTLQKMAVVKDPSCRCCVESEFEFLDAKKGDKITTLCGRDAVQITPAREGTIKLAELAGNLDRIGQVKHNEYTLLFKDPHTDFEMTLFRDGRAIIKGTRDPEAAKSIYARYVAR
;
A
#
# COMPACT_ATOMS: atom_id res chain seq x y z
N MET A 1 -37.14 26.89 17.30
CA MET A 1 -35.92 26.24 17.86
C MET A 1 -35.45 25.29 16.81
N ASP A 2 -34.81 25.88 15.78
CA ASP A 2 -34.42 25.18 14.55
C ASP A 2 -32.99 24.64 14.71
N LEU A 3 -32.87 23.33 14.84
CA LEU A 3 -31.57 22.64 14.77
C LEU A 3 -31.21 22.53 13.29
N ILE A 4 -30.39 23.43 12.79
CA ILE A 4 -29.87 23.41 11.45
C ILE A 4 -28.92 22.22 11.37
N LEU A 5 -29.36 21.14 10.74
CA LEU A 5 -28.49 20.05 10.28
C LEU A 5 -27.61 20.59 9.16
N ALA A 6 -26.30 20.59 9.39
CA ALA A 6 -25.27 21.12 8.50
C ALA A 6 -24.99 20.23 7.28
N PHE A 7 -26.01 19.60 6.71
CA PHE A 7 -25.92 18.87 5.44
C PHE A 7 -27.05 19.34 4.53
N GLY A 8 -26.69 20.25 3.64
CA GLY A 8 -27.63 21.02 2.83
C GLY A 8 -28.37 20.23 1.78
N THR A 9 -29.49 19.61 2.16
CA THR A 9 -30.62 19.36 1.26
C THR A 9 -31.90 19.41 2.07
N LYS A 10 -32.81 20.36 1.73
CA LYS A 10 -34.18 20.39 2.28
C LYS A 10 -34.92 19.15 1.73
N MET A 11 -35.24 18.22 2.60
CA MET A 11 -36.15 17.11 2.27
C MET A 11 -37.61 17.62 2.37
N ALA A 12 -38.41 17.30 1.35
CA ALA A 12 -39.83 17.57 1.36
C ALA A 12 -40.57 16.60 2.32
N PRO A 13 -41.67 17.02 2.96
CA PRO A 13 -42.39 16.21 3.98
C PRO A 13 -42.91 14.84 3.45
N ASN A 14 -43.08 14.67 2.14
CA ASN A 14 -43.61 13.46 1.54
C ASN A 14 -42.53 12.35 1.28
N ASP A 15 -41.24 12.65 1.51
CA ASP A 15 -40.18 11.67 1.31
C ASP A 15 -39.95 10.75 2.51
N CYS A 16 -40.51 11.11 3.67
CA CYS A 16 -40.41 10.31 4.88
C CYS A 16 -41.12 8.95 4.75
N HIS A 17 -42.25 8.87 4.02
CA HIS A 17 -42.98 7.62 3.79
C HIS A 17 -42.26 6.67 2.78
N LYS A 18 -41.48 7.21 1.83
CA LYS A 18 -40.64 6.39 0.93
C LYS A 18 -39.46 5.76 1.67
N LEU A 19 -38.90 6.46 2.65
CA LEU A 19 -37.82 5.94 3.49
C LEU A 19 -38.30 4.83 4.43
N VAL A 20 -39.54 4.88 4.92
CA VAL A 20 -40.12 3.83 5.79
C VAL A 20 -40.41 2.55 4.99
N ASN A 21 -40.87 2.66 3.76
CA ASN A 21 -41.15 1.49 2.90
C ASN A 21 -39.88 0.87 2.30
N ALA A 22 -38.83 1.67 2.04
CA ALA A 22 -37.51 1.16 1.67
C ALA A 22 -36.86 0.38 2.83
N ASN A 23 -37.13 0.77 4.08
CA ASN A 23 -36.65 0.07 5.26
C ASN A 23 -37.28 -1.32 5.47
N PHE A 24 -38.47 -1.62 4.92
CA PHE A 24 -39.14 -2.92 5.13
C PHE A 24 -38.58 -4.03 4.20
N SER A 25 -38.08 -3.73 3.01
CA SER A 25 -37.36 -4.70 2.16
C SER A 25 -35.94 -4.99 2.70
N VAL A 26 -35.36 -4.05 3.44
CA VAL A 26 -34.06 -4.21 4.14
C VAL A 26 -34.16 -5.19 5.33
N VAL A 27 -35.35 -5.46 5.87
CA VAL A 27 -35.54 -6.33 7.06
C VAL A 27 -35.34 -7.81 6.75
N SER A 28 -35.57 -8.28 5.52
CA SER A 28 -35.32 -9.69 5.14
C SER A 28 -33.87 -9.98 4.75
N ALA A 29 -33.11 -8.97 4.30
CA ALA A 29 -31.65 -9.06 4.04
C ALA A 29 -30.82 -8.94 5.34
N ARG A 30 -31.48 -8.82 6.50
CA ARG A 30 -30.83 -8.43 7.77
C ARG A 30 -29.86 -9.44 8.37
N HIS A 31 -29.83 -10.70 7.93
CA HIS A 31 -28.83 -11.67 8.42
C HIS A 31 -27.58 -11.68 7.57
N GLU A 32 -27.69 -11.52 6.26
CA GLU A 32 -26.57 -11.62 5.31
C GLU A 32 -25.64 -10.38 5.35
N TYR A 33 -26.19 -9.19 5.62
CA TYR A 33 -25.44 -7.92 5.63
C TYR A 33 -25.46 -7.20 6.97
N ALA A 34 -25.68 -7.89 8.09
CA ALA A 34 -25.82 -7.27 9.41
C ALA A 34 -24.59 -6.38 9.76
N ARG A 35 -23.38 -6.83 9.40
CA ARG A 35 -22.12 -6.11 9.58
C ARG A 35 -22.11 -4.78 8.86
N TYR A 36 -22.72 -4.69 7.68
CA TYR A 36 -22.69 -3.52 6.79
C TYR A 36 -23.96 -2.67 6.89
N SER A 37 -24.83 -2.93 7.87
CA SER A 37 -26.15 -2.28 7.98
C SER A 37 -26.10 -0.75 7.98
N ARG A 38 -25.04 -0.12 8.49
CA ARG A 38 -24.86 1.34 8.47
C ARG A 38 -24.41 1.85 7.10
N GLN A 39 -23.67 1.04 6.36
CA GLN A 39 -23.19 1.35 5.02
C GLN A 39 -24.31 1.20 3.98
N LEU A 40 -25.18 0.20 4.14
CA LEU A 40 -26.34 -0.04 3.28
C LEU A 40 -27.36 1.12 3.25
N ILE A 41 -27.41 1.94 4.29
CA ILE A 41 -28.33 3.09 4.38
C ILE A 41 -27.84 4.26 3.49
N LEU A 42 -26.56 4.29 3.15
CA LEU A 42 -25.99 5.34 2.31
C LEU A 42 -26.53 5.19 0.87
N PRO A 43 -27.12 6.24 0.27
CA PRO A 43 -27.61 6.19 -1.11
C PRO A 43 -26.49 5.90 -2.12
N GLU A 44 -25.26 6.24 -1.77
CA GLU A 44 -24.06 6.00 -2.58
C GLU A 44 -23.68 4.53 -2.65
N ILE A 45 -24.09 3.72 -1.68
CA ILE A 45 -23.73 2.30 -1.61
C ILE A 45 -24.99 1.43 -1.81
N GLY A 46 -25.92 1.46 -0.87
CA GLY A 46 -27.10 0.61 -0.92
C GLY A 46 -26.77 -0.90 -0.91
N THR A 47 -27.77 -1.73 -1.17
CA THR A 47 -27.59 -3.18 -1.24
C THR A 47 -26.79 -3.60 -2.48
N GLU A 48 -27.02 -2.95 -3.62
CA GLU A 48 -26.31 -3.24 -4.88
C GLU A 48 -24.83 -2.91 -4.76
N GLY A 49 -24.49 -1.73 -4.19
CA GLY A 49 -23.12 -1.34 -3.97
C GLY A 49 -22.39 -2.26 -2.98
N GLN A 50 -23.06 -2.71 -1.92
CA GLN A 50 -22.47 -3.67 -0.99
C GLN A 50 -22.18 -5.01 -1.66
N SER A 51 -23.12 -5.50 -2.48
CA SER A 51 -22.92 -6.72 -3.28
C SER A 51 -21.75 -6.54 -4.26
N ALA A 52 -21.61 -5.37 -4.90
CA ALA A 52 -20.47 -5.07 -5.77
C ALA A 52 -19.15 -5.13 -5.00
N LEU A 53 -19.07 -4.52 -3.80
CA LEU A 53 -17.87 -4.57 -2.96
C LEU A 53 -17.49 -6.00 -2.56
N GLN A 54 -18.47 -6.81 -2.19
CA GLN A 54 -18.23 -8.22 -1.79
C GLN A 54 -17.74 -9.10 -2.94
N ASN A 55 -18.02 -8.73 -4.18
CA ASN A 55 -17.57 -9.44 -5.37
C ASN A 55 -16.31 -8.81 -6.00
N SER A 56 -15.70 -7.84 -5.34
CA SER A 56 -14.53 -7.12 -5.84
C SER A 56 -13.24 -7.55 -5.16
N SER A 57 -12.14 -7.39 -5.88
CA SER A 57 -10.77 -7.65 -5.44
C SER A 57 -9.94 -6.35 -5.42
N VAL A 58 -9.20 -6.12 -4.33
CA VAL A 58 -8.30 -4.97 -4.18
C VAL A 58 -6.91 -5.43 -3.76
N SER A 59 -5.90 -4.98 -4.49
CA SER A 59 -4.51 -5.14 -4.08
C SER A 59 -3.98 -3.87 -3.43
N VAL A 60 -3.38 -4.02 -2.24
CA VAL A 60 -2.70 -2.92 -1.52
C VAL A 60 -1.20 -3.15 -1.60
N VAL A 61 -0.50 -2.29 -2.32
CA VAL A 61 0.96 -2.37 -2.50
C VAL A 61 1.64 -1.52 -1.45
N GLY A 62 2.36 -2.16 -0.54
CA GLY A 62 2.94 -1.55 0.65
C GLY A 62 1.95 -1.52 1.83
N CYS A 63 2.37 -2.05 2.97
CA CYS A 63 1.60 -2.09 4.22
C CYS A 63 2.21 -1.17 5.29
N GLY A 64 2.67 0.01 4.84
CA GLY A 64 3.15 1.09 5.70
C GLY A 64 2.00 1.88 6.34
N ALA A 65 2.23 3.15 6.67
CA ALA A 65 1.26 3.97 7.37
C ALA A 65 -0.05 4.20 6.58
N THR A 66 0.07 4.42 5.27
CA THR A 66 -1.09 4.61 4.38
C THR A 66 -1.74 3.27 4.04
N GLY A 67 -0.96 2.29 3.58
CA GLY A 67 -1.49 1.01 3.10
C GLY A 67 -2.15 0.19 4.20
N SER A 68 -1.59 0.12 5.42
CA SER A 68 -2.19 -0.59 6.54
C SER A 68 -3.54 0.00 6.95
N THR A 69 -3.66 1.33 6.91
CA THR A 69 -4.94 2.02 7.18
C THR A 69 -5.95 1.76 6.07
N ALA A 70 -5.55 1.86 4.79
CA ALA A 70 -6.42 1.59 3.66
C ALA A 70 -6.95 0.14 3.69
N LEU A 71 -6.06 -0.83 3.95
CA LEU A 71 -6.42 -2.23 4.08
C LEU A 71 -7.46 -2.46 5.17
N ASN A 72 -7.28 -1.86 6.35
CA ASN A 72 -8.24 -1.96 7.45
C ASN A 72 -9.61 -1.37 7.09
N LEU A 73 -9.65 -0.26 6.38
CA LEU A 73 -10.90 0.37 5.93
C LEU A 73 -11.60 -0.48 4.86
N LEU A 74 -10.87 -0.99 3.86
CA LEU A 74 -11.41 -1.86 2.81
C LEU A 74 -11.98 -3.16 3.37
N ALA A 75 -11.26 -3.82 4.29
CA ALA A 75 -11.73 -5.03 4.97
C ALA A 75 -13.05 -4.80 5.72
N ARG A 76 -13.15 -3.68 6.43
CA ARG A 76 -14.37 -3.31 7.18
C ARG A 76 -15.50 -2.85 6.28
N ALA A 77 -15.20 -2.28 5.12
CA ALA A 77 -16.20 -1.96 4.10
C ALA A 77 -16.76 -3.20 3.40
N GLY A 78 -16.10 -4.36 3.53
CA GLY A 78 -16.55 -5.62 2.98
C GLY A 78 -16.16 -5.82 1.52
N VAL A 79 -14.99 -5.33 1.12
CA VAL A 79 -14.35 -5.76 -0.14
C VAL A 79 -14.04 -7.25 -0.02
N GLY A 80 -14.54 -8.05 -0.98
CA GLY A 80 -14.58 -9.51 -0.85
C GLY A 80 -13.21 -10.17 -0.85
N GLU A 81 -12.26 -9.63 -1.63
CA GLU A 81 -10.91 -10.16 -1.73
C GLU A 81 -9.88 -9.04 -1.59
N LEU A 82 -8.93 -9.22 -0.69
CA LEU A 82 -7.84 -8.30 -0.45
C LEU A 82 -6.50 -9.00 -0.62
N THR A 83 -5.60 -8.41 -1.38
CA THR A 83 -4.20 -8.85 -1.46
C THR A 83 -3.30 -7.76 -0.87
N VAL A 84 -2.54 -8.11 0.16
CA VAL A 84 -1.55 -7.22 0.75
C VAL A 84 -0.16 -7.63 0.35
N ILE A 85 0.58 -6.72 -0.28
CA ILE A 85 1.94 -6.95 -0.77
C ILE A 85 2.88 -6.05 0.03
N ASP A 86 3.73 -6.65 0.84
CA ASP A 86 4.78 -5.93 1.55
C ASP A 86 5.96 -6.86 1.82
N ARG A 87 7.16 -6.35 1.65
CA ARG A 87 8.40 -7.08 1.90
C ARG A 87 8.96 -6.88 3.29
N ASP A 88 8.49 -5.85 4.01
CA ASP A 88 9.08 -5.36 5.25
C ASP A 88 8.48 -6.03 6.48
N PHE A 89 9.16 -5.79 7.60
CA PHE A 89 8.81 -6.27 8.92
C PHE A 89 8.39 -5.11 9.82
N VAL A 90 7.64 -5.43 10.87
CA VAL A 90 7.22 -4.43 11.84
C VAL A 90 8.43 -4.03 12.68
N GLU A 91 8.75 -2.74 12.69
CA GLU A 91 9.81 -2.15 13.51
C GLU A 91 9.20 -1.18 14.54
N LEU A 92 9.84 -1.02 15.69
CA LEU A 92 9.40 -0.10 16.74
C LEU A 92 9.20 1.33 16.21
N THR A 93 10.07 1.79 15.30
CA THR A 93 9.99 3.10 14.64
C THR A 93 8.77 3.27 13.74
N ASN A 94 8.10 2.18 13.39
CA ASN A 94 6.89 2.20 12.57
C ASN A 94 5.63 2.48 13.40
N LEU A 95 5.58 2.05 14.66
CA LEU A 95 4.38 2.05 15.49
C LEU A 95 3.81 3.45 15.74
N GLN A 96 4.64 4.49 15.64
CA GLN A 96 4.23 5.89 15.76
C GLN A 96 3.17 6.28 14.71
N ARG A 97 3.14 5.64 13.52
CA ARG A 97 2.25 6.00 12.41
C ARG A 97 1.54 4.84 11.71
N GLN A 98 2.03 3.62 11.88
CA GLN A 98 1.42 2.43 11.28
C GLN A 98 0.42 1.81 12.25
N VAL A 99 -0.76 2.43 12.33
CA VAL A 99 -1.79 2.20 13.37
C VAL A 99 -2.35 0.77 13.45
N LEU A 100 -2.08 -0.06 12.47
CA LEU A 100 -2.52 -1.46 12.45
C LEU A 100 -1.66 -2.35 13.35
N PHE A 101 -0.40 -1.96 13.56
CA PHE A 101 0.59 -2.77 14.28
C PHE A 101 0.78 -2.31 15.73
N ASP A 102 1.17 -3.24 16.59
CA ASP A 102 1.50 -3.03 18.00
C ASP A 102 2.83 -3.69 18.37
N GLU A 103 3.27 -3.52 19.63
CA GLU A 103 4.56 -4.07 20.10
C GLU A 103 4.63 -5.60 20.04
N GLY A 104 3.49 -6.28 20.07
CA GLY A 104 3.42 -7.73 19.93
C GLY A 104 3.70 -8.22 18.51
N ASP A 105 3.67 -7.32 17.53
CA ASP A 105 3.91 -7.62 16.12
C ASP A 105 5.38 -7.42 15.70
N LEU A 106 6.24 -6.94 16.60
CA LEU A 106 7.64 -6.63 16.26
C LEU A 106 8.36 -7.84 15.66
N ASP A 107 9.19 -7.56 14.66
CA ASP A 107 9.97 -8.55 13.91
C ASP A 107 9.15 -9.57 13.10
N LEU A 108 7.82 -9.36 12.97
CA LEU A 108 6.97 -10.16 12.09
C LEU A 108 6.75 -9.46 10.73
N PRO A 109 6.52 -10.22 9.64
CA PRO A 109 6.23 -9.64 8.32
C PRO A 109 4.96 -8.80 8.35
N LYS A 110 5.03 -7.56 7.84
CA LYS A 110 3.87 -6.64 7.80
C LYS A 110 2.68 -7.24 7.06
N ALA A 111 2.90 -7.85 5.89
CA ALA A 111 1.84 -8.45 5.10
C ALA A 111 1.12 -9.57 5.85
N LEU A 112 1.86 -10.45 6.54
CA LEU A 112 1.29 -11.53 7.33
C LEU A 112 0.43 -11.00 8.48
N VAL A 113 1.01 -10.13 9.31
CA VAL A 113 0.30 -9.56 10.48
C VAL A 113 -0.95 -8.81 10.03
N ALA A 114 -0.84 -8.01 8.97
CA ALA A 114 -1.98 -7.27 8.43
C ALA A 114 -3.10 -8.22 7.98
N SER A 115 -2.77 -9.27 7.22
CA SER A 115 -3.76 -10.23 6.74
C SER A 115 -4.47 -10.96 7.89
N GLU A 116 -3.75 -11.36 8.93
CA GLU A 116 -4.33 -11.99 10.11
C GLU A 116 -5.27 -11.04 10.86
N LYS A 117 -4.86 -9.78 11.03
CA LYS A 117 -5.69 -8.75 11.67
C LYS A 117 -6.95 -8.47 10.85
N MET A 118 -6.87 -8.47 9.52
CA MET A 118 -8.04 -8.29 8.64
C MET A 118 -9.00 -9.48 8.69
N ARG A 119 -8.49 -10.71 8.64
CA ARG A 119 -9.33 -11.92 8.81
C ARG A 119 -10.06 -11.94 10.16
N ARG A 120 -9.42 -11.43 11.22
CA ARG A 120 -10.06 -11.24 12.53
C ARG A 120 -11.08 -10.10 12.55
N ALA A 121 -10.83 -9.02 11.82
CA ALA A 121 -11.75 -7.88 11.74
C ALA A 121 -13.00 -8.19 10.91
N ASN A 122 -12.85 -9.01 9.86
CA ASN A 122 -13.92 -9.41 8.97
C ASN A 122 -13.70 -10.84 8.46
N SER A 123 -14.46 -11.78 8.98
CA SER A 123 -14.37 -13.21 8.60
C SER A 123 -15.06 -13.54 7.28
N ASP A 124 -15.79 -12.60 6.69
CA ASP A 124 -16.57 -12.80 5.47
C ASP A 124 -15.75 -12.48 4.20
N ILE A 125 -14.49 -12.06 4.36
CA ILE A 125 -13.60 -11.70 3.24
C ILE A 125 -12.41 -12.65 3.14
N VAL A 126 -11.85 -12.74 1.94
CA VAL A 126 -10.61 -13.47 1.69
C VAL A 126 -9.44 -12.46 1.73
N VAL A 127 -8.36 -12.81 2.42
CA VAL A 127 -7.17 -11.95 2.49
C VAL A 127 -5.93 -12.76 2.18
N HIS A 128 -5.17 -12.33 1.18
CA HIS A 128 -3.90 -12.91 0.76
C HIS A 128 -2.74 -12.04 1.22
N ASP A 129 -1.73 -12.65 1.82
CA ASP A 129 -0.49 -12.00 2.20
C ASP A 129 0.65 -12.41 1.26
N ILE A 130 1.32 -11.42 0.66
CA ILE A 130 2.46 -11.62 -0.23
C ILE A 130 3.67 -10.92 0.39
N ILE A 131 4.53 -11.71 1.04
CA ILE A 131 5.76 -11.23 1.70
C ILE A 131 6.88 -11.18 0.66
N LYS A 132 6.74 -10.29 -0.33
CA LYS A 132 7.70 -10.15 -1.44
C LYS A 132 7.96 -8.70 -1.78
N ASP A 133 9.14 -8.45 -2.36
CA ASP A 133 9.41 -7.20 -3.05
C ASP A 133 8.67 -7.21 -4.38
N LEU A 134 7.86 -6.19 -4.62
CA LEU A 134 7.23 -6.01 -5.92
C LEU A 134 8.28 -5.52 -6.93
N ASN A 135 8.49 -6.27 -7.97
CA ASN A 135 9.51 -5.99 -8.99
C ASN A 135 9.04 -6.41 -10.38
N LEU A 136 9.83 -6.07 -11.40
CA LEU A 136 9.49 -6.33 -12.80
C LEU A 136 9.27 -7.82 -13.16
N ASN A 137 9.71 -8.77 -12.31
CA ASN A 137 9.55 -10.21 -12.58
C ASN A 137 8.22 -10.76 -12.06
N ASN A 138 7.58 -10.08 -11.10
CA ASN A 138 6.40 -10.58 -10.40
C ASN A 138 5.21 -9.60 -10.39
N ALA A 139 5.42 -8.36 -10.82
CA ALA A 139 4.40 -7.33 -10.69
C ALA A 139 3.13 -7.64 -11.51
N GLU A 140 3.27 -8.14 -12.73
CA GLU A 140 2.13 -8.49 -13.57
C GLU A 140 1.33 -9.66 -12.99
N ASP A 141 2.02 -10.71 -12.52
CA ASP A 141 1.37 -11.89 -11.93
C ASP A 141 0.64 -11.55 -10.63
N ILE A 142 1.23 -10.67 -9.81
CA ILE A 142 0.67 -10.29 -8.50
C ILE A 142 -0.49 -9.30 -8.64
N LEU A 143 -0.38 -8.33 -9.54
CA LEU A 143 -1.32 -7.22 -9.64
C LEU A 143 -2.41 -7.45 -10.69
N GLY A 144 -2.16 -8.32 -11.67
CA GLY A 144 -3.00 -8.48 -12.87
C GLY A 144 -4.44 -8.95 -12.62
N HIS A 145 -4.77 -9.38 -11.40
CA HIS A 145 -6.09 -9.91 -11.04
C HIS A 145 -6.94 -8.94 -10.19
N ALA A 146 -6.42 -7.77 -9.84
CA ALA A 146 -7.12 -6.81 -9.01
C ALA A 146 -8.09 -5.94 -9.83
N ASP A 147 -9.28 -5.68 -9.29
CA ASP A 147 -10.20 -4.68 -9.86
C ASP A 147 -9.73 -3.25 -9.59
N VAL A 148 -9.03 -3.04 -8.48
CA VAL A 148 -8.41 -1.76 -8.11
C VAL A 148 -7.12 -2.01 -7.33
N ILE A 149 -6.12 -1.16 -7.55
CA ILE A 149 -4.88 -1.16 -6.75
C ILE A 149 -4.82 0.11 -5.91
N VAL A 150 -4.42 -0.02 -4.63
CA VAL A 150 -4.16 1.12 -3.74
C VAL A 150 -2.67 1.20 -3.42
N ASP A 151 -2.09 2.37 -3.65
CA ASP A 151 -0.70 2.67 -3.34
C ASP A 151 -0.51 2.92 -1.84
N GLY A 152 0.29 2.09 -1.20
CA GLY A 152 0.76 2.25 0.17
C GLY A 152 2.28 2.36 0.26
N THR A 153 2.96 2.54 -0.89
CA THR A 153 4.42 2.55 -1.00
C THR A 153 5.03 3.89 -0.60
N ASP A 154 6.30 3.87 -0.29
CA ASP A 154 7.11 5.05 0.05
C ASP A 154 8.21 5.34 -0.98
N ASN A 155 8.30 4.59 -2.08
CA ASN A 155 9.33 4.76 -3.10
C ASN A 155 8.75 4.95 -4.51
N MET A 156 9.43 5.78 -5.30
CA MET A 156 8.97 6.15 -6.63
C MET A 156 9.16 5.03 -7.67
N GLU A 157 10.17 4.19 -7.55
CA GLU A 157 10.42 3.10 -8.49
C GLU A 157 9.25 2.11 -8.52
N THR A 158 8.77 1.70 -7.34
CA THR A 158 7.59 0.83 -7.21
C THR A 158 6.34 1.51 -7.77
N ARG A 159 6.15 2.82 -7.54
CA ARG A 159 5.02 3.58 -8.09
C ARG A 159 5.02 3.62 -9.61
N PHE A 160 6.18 3.81 -10.22
CA PHE A 160 6.32 3.80 -11.67
C PHE A 160 6.06 2.40 -12.25
N LEU A 161 6.53 1.35 -11.58
CA LEU A 161 6.24 -0.03 -11.95
C LEU A 161 4.75 -0.34 -11.84
N VAL A 162 4.09 0.05 -10.74
CA VAL A 162 2.61 -0.07 -10.58
C VAL A 162 1.89 0.68 -11.69
N ASN A 163 2.33 1.91 -12.00
CA ASN A 163 1.73 2.70 -13.08
C ASN A 163 1.85 2.00 -14.44
N ASP A 164 3.00 1.39 -14.75
CA ASP A 164 3.22 0.68 -16.01
C ASP A 164 2.31 -0.56 -16.09
N VAL A 165 2.25 -1.38 -15.03
CA VAL A 165 1.35 -2.55 -14.96
C VAL A 165 -0.12 -2.11 -15.10
N CYS A 166 -0.54 -1.12 -14.32
CA CYS A 166 -1.91 -0.62 -14.33
C CYS A 166 -2.31 -0.07 -15.70
N THR A 167 -1.41 0.66 -16.35
CA THR A 167 -1.68 1.21 -17.69
C THR A 167 -1.75 0.11 -18.74
N LYS A 168 -0.84 -0.88 -18.69
CA LYS A 168 -0.77 -2.00 -19.62
C LYS A 168 -1.99 -2.92 -19.52
N HIS A 169 -2.41 -3.24 -18.31
CA HIS A 169 -3.52 -4.16 -18.03
C HIS A 169 -4.86 -3.45 -17.79
N GLU A 170 -4.91 -2.13 -17.96
CA GLU A 170 -6.11 -1.31 -17.79
C GLU A 170 -6.73 -1.39 -16.39
N ILE A 171 -5.91 -1.59 -15.36
CA ILE A 171 -6.36 -1.71 -13.98
C ILE A 171 -6.39 -0.30 -13.35
N PRO A 172 -7.53 0.17 -12.85
CA PRO A 172 -7.59 1.41 -12.07
C PRO A 172 -6.73 1.32 -10.81
N TRP A 173 -6.11 2.43 -10.44
CA TRP A 173 -5.38 2.49 -9.19
C TRP A 173 -5.46 3.86 -8.52
N VAL A 174 -5.18 3.91 -7.23
CA VAL A 174 -5.18 5.14 -6.46
C VAL A 174 -3.77 5.42 -5.97
N TYR A 175 -3.13 6.42 -6.60
CA TYR A 175 -1.87 6.96 -6.10
C TYR A 175 -2.11 7.70 -4.80
N CYS A 176 -1.27 7.48 -3.80
CA CYS A 176 -1.25 8.28 -2.60
C CYS A 176 0.13 8.38 -1.97
N GLY A 177 0.36 9.47 -1.24
CA GLY A 177 1.62 9.73 -0.56
C GLY A 177 1.45 10.73 0.56
N ALA A 178 2.27 10.60 1.61
CA ALA A 178 2.29 11.51 2.75
C ALA A 178 3.73 11.80 3.16
N VAL A 179 4.03 13.06 3.46
CA VAL A 179 5.33 13.51 3.97
C VAL A 179 5.14 14.80 4.78
N GLY A 180 5.85 14.94 5.90
CA GLY A 180 5.67 16.09 6.79
C GLY A 180 4.26 16.16 7.34
N THR A 181 3.55 17.23 7.01
CA THR A 181 2.13 17.47 7.31
C THR A 181 1.24 17.36 6.08
N HIS A 182 1.84 17.09 4.91
CA HIS A 182 1.15 17.08 3.62
C HIS A 182 0.85 15.67 3.15
N GLY A 183 -0.26 15.54 2.44
CA GLY A 183 -0.63 14.30 1.77
C GLY A 183 -1.28 14.55 0.42
N MET A 184 -1.16 13.56 -0.46
CA MET A 184 -1.68 13.62 -1.83
C MET A 184 -2.42 12.33 -2.17
N VAL A 185 -3.53 12.47 -2.91
CA VAL A 185 -4.29 11.34 -3.47
C VAL A 185 -4.71 11.68 -4.89
N MET A 186 -4.53 10.73 -5.81
CA MET A 186 -4.99 10.86 -7.19
C MET A 186 -5.51 9.51 -7.69
N PRO A 187 -6.82 9.39 -8.00
CA PRO A 187 -7.33 8.22 -8.70
C PRO A 187 -6.86 8.24 -10.16
N ILE A 188 -6.34 7.13 -10.63
CA ILE A 188 -5.83 6.93 -11.98
C ILE A 188 -6.63 5.82 -12.65
N ILE A 189 -7.41 6.22 -13.65
CA ILE A 189 -8.26 5.31 -14.44
C ILE A 189 -7.65 5.23 -15.85
N PRO A 190 -7.04 4.10 -16.22
CA PRO A 190 -6.44 3.94 -17.54
C PRO A 190 -7.37 4.35 -18.67
N ARG A 191 -6.83 4.94 -19.71
CA ARG A 191 -7.52 5.53 -20.88
C ARG A 191 -8.39 6.76 -20.56
N THR A 192 -8.93 6.89 -19.33
CA THR A 192 -9.88 7.96 -18.95
C THR A 192 -9.17 9.15 -18.34
N THR A 193 -8.25 8.93 -17.39
CA THR A 193 -7.53 9.99 -16.69
C THR A 193 -6.06 10.04 -17.10
N PRO A 194 -5.32 11.13 -16.76
CA PRO A 194 -3.86 11.12 -16.81
C PRO A 194 -3.30 9.99 -15.95
N CYS A 195 -2.18 9.39 -16.38
CA CYS A 195 -1.43 8.45 -15.56
C CYS A 195 -0.44 9.17 -14.63
N LEU A 196 0.28 8.44 -13.77
CA LEU A 196 1.29 9.03 -12.90
C LEU A 196 2.35 9.79 -13.68
N ARG A 197 2.78 9.28 -14.84
CA ARG A 197 3.83 9.91 -15.67
C ARG A 197 3.38 11.20 -16.37
N CYS A 198 2.09 11.45 -16.52
CA CYS A 198 1.59 12.76 -16.95
C CYS A 198 1.82 13.83 -15.86
N PHE A 199 1.83 13.43 -14.59
CA PHE A 199 2.01 14.30 -13.43
C PHE A 199 3.48 14.35 -12.98
N ILE A 200 4.15 13.19 -12.92
CA ILE A 200 5.57 13.03 -12.58
C ILE A 200 6.26 12.32 -13.74
N PRO A 201 6.80 13.04 -14.75
CA PRO A 201 7.32 12.42 -15.97
C PRO A 201 8.50 11.48 -15.75
N ASN A 202 9.36 11.77 -14.78
CA ASN A 202 10.56 11.01 -14.45
C ASN A 202 10.70 10.86 -12.94
N ILE A 203 11.40 9.82 -12.51
CA ILE A 203 11.78 9.69 -11.09
C ILE A 203 12.71 10.85 -10.75
N PRO A 204 12.35 11.68 -9.76
CA PRO A 204 13.21 12.77 -9.31
C PRO A 204 14.56 12.24 -8.81
N PRO A 205 15.66 12.97 -9.05
CA PRO A 205 16.98 12.58 -8.54
C PRO A 205 16.95 12.36 -7.01
N GLN A 206 17.83 11.48 -6.53
CA GLN A 206 17.97 11.25 -5.09
C GLN A 206 18.24 12.54 -4.34
N GLY A 207 17.56 12.76 -3.21
CA GLY A 207 17.70 13.95 -2.38
C GLY A 207 16.85 15.17 -2.80
N VAL A 208 16.18 15.13 -3.96
CA VAL A 208 15.23 16.19 -4.38
C VAL A 208 13.87 16.03 -3.71
N LEU A 209 13.37 14.79 -3.63
CA LEU A 209 12.15 14.53 -2.88
C LEU A 209 12.45 14.35 -1.40
N GLN A 210 11.69 15.06 -0.59
CA GLN A 210 11.67 14.79 0.85
C GLN A 210 11.04 13.42 1.08
N THR A 211 11.78 12.54 1.77
CA THR A 211 11.25 11.25 2.24
C THR A 211 10.77 11.38 3.68
N CYS A 212 9.91 10.47 4.13
CA CYS A 212 9.47 10.44 5.54
C CYS A 212 10.64 10.33 6.52
N ASP A 213 11.73 9.68 6.11
CA ASP A 213 12.94 9.52 6.95
C ASP A 213 13.75 10.83 7.09
N LEU A 214 13.68 11.73 6.09
CA LEU A 214 14.40 13.01 6.11
C LEU A 214 13.53 14.16 6.62
N ALA A 215 12.29 14.25 6.21
CA ALA A 215 11.38 15.35 6.56
C ALA A 215 10.49 15.03 7.77
N GLY A 216 10.45 13.77 8.20
CA GLY A 216 9.48 13.29 9.17
C GLY A 216 8.08 13.14 8.55
N VAL A 217 7.15 12.65 9.36
CA VAL A 217 5.73 12.56 9.00
C VAL A 217 4.87 12.59 10.25
N LEU A 218 3.90 13.48 10.28
CA LEU A 218 2.90 13.52 11.35
C LEU A 218 1.95 12.34 11.17
N ASN A 219 1.71 11.55 12.22
CA ASN A 219 0.97 10.29 12.14
C ASN A 219 -0.47 10.41 11.61
N THR A 220 -1.09 11.57 11.75
CA THR A 220 -2.48 11.82 11.30
C THR A 220 -2.58 11.93 9.79
N ILE A 221 -1.55 12.46 9.08
CA ILE A 221 -1.66 12.68 7.65
C ILE A 221 -1.72 11.38 6.82
N PRO A 222 -0.96 10.31 7.08
CA PRO A 222 -1.13 9.05 6.37
C PRO A 222 -2.53 8.45 6.55
N THR A 223 -3.12 8.62 7.73
CA THR A 223 -4.48 8.12 8.03
C THR A 223 -5.55 8.87 7.21
N ILE A 224 -5.44 10.20 7.10
CA ILE A 224 -6.34 11.01 6.27
C ILE A 224 -6.19 10.63 4.78
N VAL A 225 -4.96 10.55 4.29
CA VAL A 225 -4.65 10.14 2.91
C VAL A 225 -5.23 8.77 2.61
N ALA A 226 -5.02 7.79 3.51
CA ALA A 226 -5.58 6.46 3.36
C ALA A 226 -7.11 6.45 3.31
N SER A 227 -7.77 7.27 4.13
CA SER A 227 -9.23 7.39 4.15
C SER A 227 -9.76 7.94 2.83
N ILE A 228 -9.11 8.96 2.27
CA ILE A 228 -9.45 9.53 0.95
C ILE A 228 -9.20 8.49 -0.14
N ALA A 229 -8.02 7.84 -0.14
CA ALA A 229 -7.66 6.83 -1.13
C ALA A 229 -8.62 5.63 -1.11
N THR A 230 -9.01 5.16 0.08
CA THR A 230 -10.01 4.09 0.22
C THR A 230 -11.37 4.52 -0.33
N THR A 231 -11.77 5.77 -0.10
CA THR A 231 -13.03 6.30 -0.66
C THR A 231 -12.99 6.32 -2.18
N GLU A 232 -11.87 6.74 -2.79
CA GLU A 232 -11.72 6.72 -4.26
C GLU A 232 -11.70 5.28 -4.79
N ALA A 233 -11.05 4.34 -4.11
CA ALA A 233 -11.09 2.92 -4.48
C ALA A 233 -12.52 2.37 -4.44
N ILE A 234 -13.29 2.63 -3.38
CA ILE A 234 -14.70 2.26 -3.28
C ILE A 234 -15.52 2.89 -4.43
N ARG A 235 -15.31 4.17 -4.74
CA ARG A 235 -16.00 4.84 -5.86
C ARG A 235 -15.71 4.18 -7.20
N ILE A 236 -14.47 3.74 -7.42
CA ILE A 236 -14.07 3.00 -8.61
C ILE A 236 -14.82 1.66 -8.68
N LEU A 237 -14.80 0.88 -7.60
CA LEU A 237 -15.48 -0.42 -7.53
C LEU A 237 -17.00 -0.33 -7.76
N LEU A 238 -17.58 0.81 -7.38
CA LEU A 238 -19.02 1.08 -7.59
C LEU A 238 -19.33 1.73 -8.95
N GLY A 239 -18.34 1.94 -9.83
CA GLY A 239 -18.52 2.64 -11.09
C GLY A 239 -18.92 4.12 -10.93
N LYS A 240 -18.61 4.73 -9.78
CA LYS A 240 -18.97 6.11 -9.41
C LYS A 240 -17.76 7.06 -9.37
N GLN A 241 -16.65 6.67 -9.98
CA GLN A 241 -15.43 7.47 -10.04
C GLN A 241 -15.66 8.76 -10.86
N ALA A 242 -14.92 9.80 -10.49
CA ALA A 242 -14.87 11.02 -11.31
C ALA A 242 -14.07 10.75 -12.60
N THR A 243 -14.55 11.30 -13.70
CA THR A 243 -13.87 11.23 -15.01
C THR A 243 -12.84 12.33 -15.19
N ASP A 244 -12.92 13.38 -14.35
CA ASP A 244 -11.96 14.49 -14.29
C ASP A 244 -10.92 14.18 -13.20
N ALA A 245 -9.72 13.82 -13.62
CA ALA A 245 -8.64 13.53 -12.68
C ALA A 245 -8.26 14.78 -11.88
N LYS A 246 -8.36 14.69 -10.57
CA LYS A 246 -7.90 15.72 -9.64
C LYS A 246 -6.91 15.13 -8.67
N LEU A 247 -5.77 15.79 -8.56
CA LEU A 247 -4.87 15.58 -7.45
C LEU A 247 -5.45 16.29 -6.23
N ILE A 248 -5.79 15.52 -5.21
CA ILE A 248 -6.25 16.02 -3.91
C ILE A 248 -5.01 16.19 -3.05
N ILE A 249 -4.77 17.41 -2.57
CA ILE A 249 -3.66 17.76 -1.68
C ILE A 249 -4.27 18.21 -0.35
N TYR A 250 -3.82 17.63 0.74
CA TYR A 250 -4.25 18.01 2.08
C TYR A 250 -3.04 18.34 2.96
N ASP A 251 -3.07 19.48 3.61
CA ASP A 251 -2.17 19.84 4.70
C ASP A 251 -2.94 19.76 6.01
N VAL A 252 -2.55 18.80 6.87
CA VAL A 252 -3.26 18.57 8.12
C VAL A 252 -2.96 19.61 9.19
N TRP A 253 -1.80 20.26 9.11
CA TRP A 253 -1.40 21.30 10.05
C TRP A 253 -2.14 22.61 9.78
N GLU A 254 -2.15 23.04 8.52
CA GLU A 254 -2.84 24.24 8.05
C GLU A 254 -4.34 24.00 7.80
N GLN A 255 -4.80 22.72 7.86
CA GLN A 255 -6.18 22.31 7.60
C GLN A 255 -6.70 22.75 6.22
N THR A 256 -5.83 22.75 5.22
CA THR A 256 -6.17 23.15 3.87
C THR A 256 -6.34 21.94 2.95
N LEU A 257 -7.40 21.97 2.13
CA LEU A 257 -7.66 20.97 1.09
C LEU A 257 -7.70 21.68 -0.26
N GLN A 258 -6.85 21.20 -1.17
CA GLN A 258 -6.77 21.70 -2.53
C GLN A 258 -7.09 20.57 -3.52
N LYS A 259 -7.77 20.90 -4.62
CA LYS A 259 -8.00 19.98 -5.73
C LYS A 259 -7.42 20.61 -6.97
N MET A 260 -6.35 20.03 -7.48
CA MET A 260 -5.66 20.49 -8.67
C MET A 260 -6.00 19.58 -9.86
N ALA A 261 -6.42 20.16 -10.97
CA ALA A 261 -6.61 19.41 -12.21
C ALA A 261 -5.25 18.97 -12.75
N VAL A 262 -5.14 17.69 -13.09
CA VAL A 262 -3.99 17.14 -13.80
C VAL A 262 -4.38 16.96 -15.26
N VAL A 263 -3.56 17.47 -16.17
CA VAL A 263 -3.82 17.39 -17.61
C VAL A 263 -3.06 16.19 -18.18
N LYS A 264 -3.73 15.45 -19.08
CA LYS A 264 -3.09 14.34 -19.79
C LYS A 264 -2.03 14.92 -20.75
N ASP A 265 -0.79 14.46 -20.60
CA ASP A 265 0.28 14.82 -21.54
C ASP A 265 0.06 14.06 -22.86
N PRO A 266 -0.12 14.78 -23.99
CA PRO A 266 -0.32 14.15 -25.29
C PRO A 266 0.90 13.37 -25.81
N SER A 267 2.08 13.60 -25.21
CA SER A 267 3.33 12.90 -25.49
C SER A 267 3.77 11.96 -24.36
N CYS A 268 2.84 11.58 -23.48
CA CYS A 268 3.17 10.71 -22.37
C CYS A 268 3.63 9.34 -22.86
N ARG A 269 4.89 8.98 -22.58
CA ARG A 269 5.50 7.72 -23.01
C ARG A 269 4.72 6.49 -22.52
N CYS A 270 4.16 6.54 -21.30
CA CYS A 270 3.44 5.42 -20.72
C CYS A 270 2.00 5.31 -21.26
N CYS A 271 1.11 6.28 -20.98
CA CYS A 271 -0.31 6.11 -21.27
C CYS A 271 -0.73 6.53 -22.70
N VAL A 272 0.18 7.10 -23.51
CA VAL A 272 -0.04 7.46 -24.91
C VAL A 272 0.78 6.59 -25.85
N GLU A 273 2.09 6.50 -25.60
CA GLU A 273 3.02 5.75 -26.46
C GLU A 273 3.12 4.26 -26.09
N SER A 274 2.55 3.86 -24.93
CA SER A 274 2.57 2.49 -24.41
C SER A 274 3.99 1.96 -24.18
N GLU A 275 4.91 2.83 -23.78
CA GLU A 275 6.26 2.46 -23.37
C GLU A 275 6.31 2.19 -21.86
N PHE A 276 6.46 0.92 -21.48
CA PHE A 276 6.44 0.47 -20.08
C PHE A 276 7.87 0.27 -19.57
N GLU A 277 8.60 1.36 -19.45
CA GLU A 277 10.05 1.40 -19.17
C GLU A 277 10.45 0.65 -17.90
N PHE A 278 9.64 0.74 -16.83
CA PHE A 278 9.93 0.09 -15.55
C PHE A 278 9.54 -1.39 -15.54
N LEU A 279 8.64 -1.79 -16.38
CA LEU A 279 8.23 -3.18 -16.55
C LEU A 279 9.15 -3.91 -17.53
N ASP A 280 9.59 -3.23 -18.60
CA ASP A 280 10.43 -3.79 -19.65
C ASP A 280 11.94 -3.62 -19.38
N ALA A 281 12.33 -3.12 -18.20
CA ALA A 281 13.71 -2.95 -17.80
C ALA A 281 14.48 -4.29 -17.84
N LYS A 282 15.77 -4.25 -18.20
CA LYS A 282 16.59 -5.46 -18.23
C LYS A 282 16.74 -6.07 -16.85
N LYS A 283 16.50 -7.38 -16.75
CA LYS A 283 16.69 -8.18 -15.54
C LYS A 283 18.16 -8.18 -15.13
N GLY A 284 18.44 -7.79 -13.89
CA GLY A 284 19.78 -7.81 -13.28
C GLY A 284 19.69 -7.87 -11.76
N ASP A 285 20.82 -8.14 -11.09
CA ASP A 285 20.89 -8.01 -9.62
C ASP A 285 20.52 -6.59 -9.21
N LYS A 286 19.48 -6.46 -8.41
CA LYS A 286 19.04 -5.16 -7.92
C LYS A 286 19.66 -4.91 -6.56
N ILE A 287 20.55 -3.91 -6.49
CA ILE A 287 21.09 -3.37 -5.25
C ILE A 287 20.47 -2.00 -5.08
N THR A 288 19.74 -1.86 -3.99
CA THR A 288 19.05 -0.61 -3.68
C THR A 288 19.63 -0.04 -2.39
N THR A 289 20.22 1.14 -2.46
CA THR A 289 20.55 1.92 -1.27
C THR A 289 19.24 2.44 -0.69
N LEU A 290 18.95 2.12 0.57
CA LEU A 290 17.75 2.57 1.24
C LEU A 290 17.91 4.04 1.63
N CYS A 291 17.15 4.94 0.97
CA CYS A 291 17.18 6.37 1.24
C CYS A 291 16.82 6.66 2.71
N GLY A 292 17.64 7.51 3.37
CA GLY A 292 17.41 7.91 4.77
C GLY A 292 17.92 6.91 5.82
N ARG A 293 18.38 5.74 5.43
CA ARG A 293 18.97 4.72 6.33
C ARG A 293 20.40 4.43 5.89
N ASP A 294 21.34 4.29 6.85
CA ASP A 294 22.68 3.76 6.57
C ASP A 294 22.58 2.25 6.29
N ALA A 295 21.89 1.89 5.21
CA ALA A 295 21.58 0.52 4.89
C ALA A 295 21.54 0.27 3.37
N VAL A 296 21.99 -0.91 2.97
CA VAL A 296 21.93 -1.40 1.60
C VAL A 296 21.10 -2.69 1.58
N GLN A 297 20.13 -2.74 0.69
CA GLN A 297 19.39 -3.96 0.41
C GLN A 297 20.04 -4.71 -0.75
N ILE A 298 20.25 -6.00 -0.54
CA ILE A 298 20.69 -6.94 -1.58
C ILE A 298 19.52 -7.87 -1.90
N THR A 299 19.18 -7.92 -3.18
CA THR A 299 18.16 -8.84 -3.70
C THR A 299 18.87 -9.80 -4.68
N PRO A 300 18.96 -11.09 -4.37
CA PRO A 300 19.62 -12.04 -5.25
C PRO A 300 18.87 -12.19 -6.57
N ALA A 301 19.60 -12.39 -7.68
CA ALA A 301 19.02 -12.54 -9.03
C ALA A 301 18.18 -13.82 -9.18
N ARG A 302 18.40 -14.82 -8.35
CA ARG A 302 17.63 -16.06 -8.36
C ARG A 302 16.81 -16.16 -7.09
N GLU A 303 15.52 -16.39 -7.25
CA GLU A 303 14.65 -16.75 -6.13
C GLU A 303 15.13 -18.09 -5.52
N GLY A 304 15.34 -18.08 -4.22
CA GLY A 304 15.74 -19.25 -3.45
C GLY A 304 15.12 -19.20 -2.06
N THR A 305 15.05 -20.34 -1.39
CA THR A 305 14.62 -20.39 0.01
C THR A 305 15.80 -20.71 0.89
N ILE A 306 16.17 -19.80 1.78
CA ILE A 306 17.22 -20.02 2.78
C ILE A 306 16.63 -20.71 4.00
N LYS A 307 17.31 -21.73 4.49
CA LYS A 307 16.99 -22.39 5.77
C LYS A 307 17.56 -21.56 6.92
N LEU A 308 16.79 -20.58 7.38
CA LEU A 308 17.24 -19.62 8.38
C LEU A 308 17.73 -20.27 9.69
N ALA A 309 17.07 -21.32 10.16
CA ALA A 309 17.47 -22.03 11.38
C ALA A 309 18.84 -22.72 11.25
N GLU A 310 19.16 -23.27 10.08
CA GLU A 310 20.46 -23.90 9.82
C GLU A 310 21.57 -22.84 9.78
N LEU A 311 21.31 -21.73 9.11
CA LEU A 311 22.24 -20.61 9.04
C LEU A 311 22.43 -19.95 10.40
N ALA A 312 21.35 -19.81 11.19
CA ALA A 312 21.41 -19.28 12.56
C ALA A 312 22.38 -20.07 13.44
N GLY A 313 22.33 -21.39 13.40
CA GLY A 313 23.26 -22.24 14.14
C GLY A 313 24.73 -22.07 13.74
N ASN A 314 25.00 -21.69 12.50
CA ASN A 314 26.36 -21.40 12.03
C ASN A 314 26.84 -20.01 12.50
N LEU A 315 25.95 -19.01 12.42
CA LEU A 315 26.27 -17.63 12.77
C LEU A 315 26.32 -17.37 14.27
N ASP A 316 25.59 -18.14 15.08
CA ASP A 316 25.58 -18.03 16.54
C ASP A 316 26.97 -18.28 17.18
N ARG A 317 27.86 -18.96 16.45
CA ARG A 317 29.25 -19.20 16.84
C ARG A 317 30.17 -17.99 16.69
N ILE A 318 29.73 -16.98 15.90
CA ILE A 318 30.58 -15.86 15.52
C ILE A 318 29.97 -14.50 15.88
N GLY A 319 28.69 -14.45 16.24
CA GLY A 319 28.02 -13.20 16.62
C GLY A 319 26.69 -13.42 17.29
N GLN A 320 25.97 -12.33 17.50
CA GLN A 320 24.64 -12.37 18.07
C GLN A 320 23.61 -12.69 16.99
N VAL A 321 22.78 -13.72 17.21
CA VAL A 321 21.73 -14.13 16.28
C VAL A 321 20.37 -14.09 16.97
N LYS A 322 19.39 -13.51 16.28
CA LYS A 322 17.97 -13.71 16.56
C LYS A 322 17.30 -14.18 15.29
N HIS A 323 16.46 -15.20 15.35
CA HIS A 323 15.74 -15.66 14.16
C HIS A 323 14.33 -16.13 14.51
N ASN A 324 13.46 -16.06 13.53
CA ASN A 324 12.17 -16.72 13.47
C ASN A 324 12.04 -17.47 12.12
N GLU A 325 10.85 -17.94 11.75
CA GLU A 325 10.64 -18.65 10.49
C GLU A 325 10.76 -17.75 9.24
N TYR A 326 10.76 -16.42 9.37
CA TYR A 326 10.76 -15.44 8.30
C TYR A 326 12.07 -14.68 8.16
N THR A 327 12.76 -14.42 9.29
CA THR A 327 13.95 -13.57 9.34
C THR A 327 15.04 -14.13 10.23
N LEU A 328 16.27 -13.72 9.91
CA LEU A 328 17.44 -13.88 10.75
C LEU A 328 18.13 -12.53 10.89
N LEU A 329 18.21 -12.03 12.12
CA LEU A 329 19.05 -10.89 12.49
C LEU A 329 20.41 -11.41 12.94
N PHE A 330 21.48 -10.87 12.37
CA PHE A 330 22.85 -11.15 12.75
C PHE A 330 23.61 -9.87 13.00
N LYS A 331 24.31 -9.83 14.13
CA LYS A 331 25.23 -8.76 14.52
C LYS A 331 26.59 -9.35 14.82
N ASP A 332 27.58 -8.94 14.00
CA ASP A 332 28.99 -9.30 14.26
C ASP A 332 29.53 -8.37 15.36
N PRO A 333 30.02 -8.91 16.52
CA PRO A 333 30.53 -8.10 17.61
C PRO A 333 31.85 -7.35 17.27
N HIS A 334 32.51 -7.70 16.16
CA HIS A 334 33.76 -7.07 15.72
C HIS A 334 33.55 -5.99 14.65
N THR A 335 32.30 -5.71 14.27
CA THR A 335 31.95 -4.72 13.25
C THR A 335 30.71 -3.96 13.66
N ASP A 336 30.50 -2.78 13.05
CA ASP A 336 29.27 -1.99 13.25
C ASP A 336 28.11 -2.42 12.36
N PHE A 337 28.25 -3.54 11.62
CA PHE A 337 27.22 -4.00 10.68
C PHE A 337 26.19 -4.87 11.37
N GLU A 338 24.93 -4.61 11.02
CA GLU A 338 23.82 -5.51 11.32
C GLU A 338 23.23 -6.02 10.00
N MET A 339 23.02 -7.33 9.91
CA MET A 339 22.39 -7.96 8.75
C MET A 339 21.03 -8.53 9.15
N THR A 340 20.00 -8.11 8.45
CA THR A 340 18.69 -8.76 8.46
C THR A 340 18.57 -9.59 7.19
N LEU A 341 18.53 -10.91 7.31
CA LEU A 341 18.38 -11.84 6.20
C LEU A 341 16.95 -12.39 6.18
N PHE A 342 16.37 -12.44 5.01
CA PHE A 342 15.03 -12.95 4.76
C PHE A 342 15.05 -14.34 4.15
N ARG A 343 13.97 -15.08 4.34
CA ARG A 343 13.83 -16.45 3.84
C ARG A 343 14.00 -16.57 2.32
N ASP A 344 13.66 -15.53 1.55
CA ASP A 344 13.80 -15.44 0.10
C ASP A 344 15.24 -15.11 -0.38
N GLY A 345 16.17 -14.97 0.56
CA GLY A 345 17.57 -14.66 0.29
C GLY A 345 17.88 -13.17 0.24
N ARG A 346 16.90 -12.29 0.28
CA ARG A 346 17.16 -10.86 0.44
C ARG A 346 17.86 -10.57 1.76
N ALA A 347 18.72 -9.56 1.77
CA ALA A 347 19.34 -9.07 3.00
C ALA A 347 19.34 -7.55 3.05
N ILE A 348 19.10 -7.00 4.25
CA ILE A 348 19.33 -5.60 4.56
C ILE A 348 20.57 -5.53 5.43
N ILE A 349 21.57 -4.77 5.00
CA ILE A 349 22.83 -4.57 5.71
C ILE A 349 22.87 -3.13 6.18
N LYS A 350 22.75 -2.91 7.48
CA LYS A 350 22.85 -1.63 8.16
C LYS A 350 24.31 -1.34 8.53
N GLY A 351 24.68 -0.06 8.62
CA GLY A 351 26.04 0.39 8.94
C GLY A 351 26.90 0.66 7.71
N THR A 352 26.35 0.57 6.51
CA THR A 352 27.03 0.98 5.27
C THR A 352 26.06 1.55 4.24
N ARG A 353 26.56 2.47 3.42
CA ARG A 353 25.90 2.95 2.19
C ARG A 353 26.60 2.44 0.93
N ASP A 354 27.73 1.74 1.09
CA ASP A 354 28.50 1.22 -0.03
C ASP A 354 27.97 -0.14 -0.49
N PRO A 355 27.45 -0.24 -1.71
CA PRO A 355 26.94 -1.49 -2.28
C PRO A 355 27.96 -2.62 -2.34
N GLU A 356 29.23 -2.33 -2.60
CA GLU A 356 30.28 -3.34 -2.69
C GLU A 356 30.67 -3.88 -1.31
N ALA A 357 30.71 -3.01 -0.29
CA ALA A 357 30.88 -3.46 1.10
C ALA A 357 29.73 -4.37 1.53
N ALA A 358 28.49 -4.00 1.21
CA ALA A 358 27.31 -4.80 1.51
C ALA A 358 27.33 -6.17 0.81
N LYS A 359 27.70 -6.22 -0.48
CA LYS A 359 27.90 -7.50 -1.20
C LYS A 359 28.94 -8.40 -0.56
N SER A 360 30.04 -7.81 -0.12
CA SER A 360 31.12 -8.55 0.55
C SER A 360 30.64 -9.19 1.86
N ILE A 361 29.86 -8.44 2.66
CA ILE A 361 29.24 -8.94 3.89
C ILE A 361 28.25 -10.08 3.57
N TYR A 362 27.38 -9.89 2.59
CA TYR A 362 26.42 -10.89 2.18
C TYR A 362 27.12 -12.18 1.72
N ALA A 363 28.12 -12.06 0.84
CA ALA A 363 28.90 -13.21 0.36
C ALA A 363 29.61 -13.94 1.50
N ARG A 364 30.12 -13.21 2.49
CA ARG A 364 30.85 -13.79 3.62
C ARG A 364 29.97 -14.64 4.53
N TYR A 365 28.72 -14.24 4.75
CA TYR A 365 27.86 -14.86 5.79
C TYR A 365 26.73 -15.71 5.19
N VAL A 366 26.29 -15.46 3.96
CA VAL A 366 25.11 -16.09 3.35
C VAL A 366 25.48 -17.03 2.20
N ALA A 367 26.41 -16.63 1.33
CA ALA A 367 26.73 -17.36 0.09
C ALA A 367 27.82 -18.45 0.31
N ARG A 368 27.70 -19.24 1.37
CA ARG A 368 28.60 -20.39 1.61
C ARG A 368 27.99 -21.69 1.14
#